data_0eeb60fd827f06fcf1518eeb9b50f1fa
#
_entry.id   0eeb60fd827f06fcf1518eeb9b50f1fa
#
_cell.length_a   1.000
_cell.length_b   1.000
_cell.length_c   1.000
_cell.angle_alpha   90.00
_cell.angle_beta   90.00
_cell.angle_gamma   90.00
#
_symmetry.space_group_name_H-M   'P 1'
#
loop_
_entity.id
_entity.type
_entity.pdbx_description
1 polymer ?
#
loop_
_entity_poly.entity_id
_entity_poly.type
_entity_poly.pdbx_seq_one_letter_code
_entity_poly.pdbx_strand_id
1 'polypeptide(L)'
;MPTDRAASRTRPAALVGGLCGIALLAACTGGDGASEEAGASSSAAATSTSASSSAPAPDGAPGGLAAGLLPGDAFGENAKVVTLSREQLRQSAALTTDPDSLDVSPKACAEVLSATQPPIDDYEDVAAQSATVGATTSVEVLLQGSETRKAVATLTDAVEACPKAQISSPELGEATLTFETLDAPAVGDAATAVRYTTTLTQGGQEVSVPALVGLVQDGERVITLLTIATDGSSPDASAFTSLLEQAFEVQAEKLG
;
A
#
# COMPACT_ATOMS: atom_id res chain seq x y z
N MET A 1 -51.80 -26.35 -33.19
CA MET A 1 -50.36 -26.46 -33.00
C MET A 1 -49.99 -25.50 -31.88
N PRO A 2 -49.68 -25.98 -30.67
CA PRO A 2 -49.35 -25.14 -29.53
C PRO A 2 -47.86 -24.85 -29.53
N THR A 3 -47.52 -23.58 -29.32
CA THR A 3 -46.17 -23.07 -29.16
C THR A 3 -45.79 -23.11 -27.69
N ASP A 4 -44.83 -23.96 -27.37
CA ASP A 4 -44.18 -24.05 -26.05
C ASP A 4 -43.38 -22.77 -25.74
N ARG A 5 -43.77 -22.09 -24.65
CA ARG A 5 -42.99 -21.00 -24.05
C ARG A 5 -42.06 -21.59 -22.98
N ALA A 6 -40.79 -21.73 -23.31
CA ALA A 6 -39.75 -22.05 -22.35
C ALA A 6 -39.54 -20.83 -21.41
N ALA A 7 -39.91 -21.01 -20.14
CA ALA A 7 -39.66 -20.05 -19.08
C ALA A 7 -38.17 -20.10 -18.66
N SER A 8 -37.42 -19.08 -19.04
CA SER A 8 -36.06 -18.87 -18.59
C SER A 8 -36.07 -18.44 -17.13
N ARG A 9 -35.69 -19.34 -16.22
CA ARG A 9 -35.47 -19.03 -14.79
C ARG A 9 -34.13 -18.31 -14.62
N THR A 10 -34.17 -17.01 -14.51
CA THR A 10 -33.03 -16.20 -14.09
C THR A 10 -32.75 -16.50 -12.62
N ARG A 11 -31.61 -17.15 -12.35
CA ARG A 11 -31.04 -17.27 -11.01
C ARG A 11 -30.38 -15.94 -10.65
N PRO A 12 -30.65 -15.35 -9.47
CA PRO A 12 -29.85 -14.22 -9.00
C PRO A 12 -28.48 -14.79 -8.59
N ALA A 13 -27.44 -14.41 -9.32
CA ALA A 13 -26.07 -14.58 -8.88
C ALA A 13 -25.82 -13.60 -7.75
N ALA A 14 -25.60 -14.13 -6.55
CA ALA A 14 -25.11 -13.36 -5.42
C ALA A 14 -23.66 -12.98 -5.71
N LEU A 15 -23.44 -11.77 -6.22
CA LEU A 15 -22.13 -11.13 -6.30
C LEU A 15 -21.79 -10.59 -4.92
N VAL A 16 -21.19 -11.41 -4.09
CA VAL A 16 -20.51 -10.98 -2.88
C VAL A 16 -19.03 -10.86 -3.20
N GLY A 17 -18.56 -9.59 -3.22
CA GLY A 17 -17.25 -9.23 -2.70
C GLY A 17 -16.03 -9.58 -3.54
N GLY A 18 -15.41 -8.55 -4.02
CA GLY A 18 -14.08 -8.56 -4.60
C GLY A 18 -13.47 -7.18 -4.65
N LEU A 19 -13.71 -6.36 -3.64
CA LEU A 19 -13.10 -5.03 -3.52
C LEU A 19 -11.96 -5.08 -2.53
N CYS A 20 -10.87 -5.72 -2.86
CA CYS A 20 -9.74 -5.80 -1.92
C CYS A 20 -8.39 -5.99 -2.62
N GLY A 21 -8.10 -5.19 -3.63
CA GLY A 21 -6.73 -5.19 -4.16
C GLY A 21 -5.77 -4.29 -3.36
N ILE A 22 -6.25 -3.22 -2.75
CA ILE A 22 -5.39 -2.24 -2.07
C ILE A 22 -5.72 -2.12 -0.56
N ALA A 23 -6.88 -2.61 -0.11
CA ALA A 23 -7.30 -2.52 1.31
C ALA A 23 -6.94 -3.74 2.17
N LEU A 24 -6.25 -4.74 1.64
CA LEU A 24 -6.02 -6.04 2.31
C LEU A 24 -4.88 -6.07 3.34
N LEU A 25 -4.19 -4.98 3.58
CA LEU A 25 -3.23 -4.92 4.70
C LEU A 25 -3.88 -4.62 6.06
N ALA A 26 -5.19 -4.36 6.11
CA ALA A 26 -5.87 -3.96 7.34
C ALA A 26 -6.73 -5.06 8.01
N ALA A 27 -6.83 -6.27 7.46
CA ALA A 27 -7.82 -7.27 7.89
C ALA A 27 -7.25 -8.55 8.49
N CYS A 28 -6.21 -8.46 9.32
CA CYS A 28 -5.80 -9.57 10.21
C CYS A 28 -5.85 -9.15 11.68
N THR A 29 -7.00 -8.65 12.15
CA THR A 29 -7.32 -8.69 13.58
C THR A 29 -8.50 -9.63 13.77
N GLY A 30 -8.21 -10.82 14.29
CA GLY A 30 -9.18 -11.86 14.60
C GLY A 30 -10.30 -11.35 15.50
N GLY A 31 -11.53 -11.55 15.04
CA GLY A 31 -12.73 -11.42 15.83
C GLY A 31 -13.12 -12.79 16.37
N ASP A 32 -12.96 -13.01 17.66
CA ASP A 32 -13.57 -14.14 18.35
C ASP A 32 -15.05 -13.88 18.53
N GLY A 33 -15.85 -14.79 17.97
CA GLY A 33 -17.31 -14.80 18.10
C GLY A 33 -17.76 -15.27 19.47
N ALA A 34 -18.72 -14.56 20.03
CA ALA A 34 -19.41 -14.84 21.26
C ALA A 34 -20.20 -16.17 21.21
N SER A 35 -20.10 -16.97 22.27
CA SER A 35 -21.13 -17.92 22.70
C SER A 35 -21.35 -17.74 24.18
N GLU A 36 -22.59 -17.36 24.54
CA GLU A 36 -23.10 -17.32 25.90
C GLU A 36 -23.24 -18.75 26.40
N GLU A 37 -22.77 -19.03 27.63
CA GLU A 37 -23.55 -19.78 28.62
C GLU A 37 -23.06 -19.50 30.04
N ALA A 38 -24.03 -19.43 30.94
CA ALA A 38 -23.94 -19.05 32.34
C ALA A 38 -23.34 -20.14 33.25
N GLY A 39 -22.63 -19.73 34.32
CA GLY A 39 -22.30 -20.66 35.42
C GLY A 39 -21.27 -20.15 36.41
N ALA A 40 -21.78 -19.59 37.53
CA ALA A 40 -21.31 -19.64 38.94
C ALA A 40 -19.81 -19.54 39.30
N SER A 41 -19.51 -18.48 40.03
CA SER A 41 -18.64 -18.32 41.21
C SER A 41 -17.51 -19.31 41.46
N SER A 42 -16.27 -18.77 41.49
CA SER A 42 -15.35 -18.97 42.63
C SER A 42 -14.17 -17.96 42.53
N SER A 43 -13.99 -17.20 43.61
CA SER A 43 -12.84 -16.35 43.85
C SER A 43 -11.55 -17.17 43.96
N ALA A 44 -10.57 -16.86 43.15
CA ALA A 44 -9.16 -17.12 43.46
C ALA A 44 -8.32 -16.00 42.85
N ALA A 45 -7.63 -15.27 43.71
CA ALA A 45 -6.63 -14.28 43.34
C ALA A 45 -5.50 -14.97 42.57
N ALA A 46 -5.35 -14.63 41.32
CA ALA A 46 -4.20 -15.03 40.51
C ALA A 46 -3.47 -13.76 40.02
N THR A 47 -2.26 -13.67 40.47
CA THR A 47 -1.22 -12.72 40.15
C THR A 47 -1.10 -12.56 38.62
N SER A 48 -1.46 -11.41 38.09
CA SER A 48 -1.31 -11.09 36.68
C SER A 48 0.17 -10.93 36.35
N THR A 49 0.78 -11.97 35.87
CA THR A 49 2.05 -11.90 35.16
C THR A 49 1.71 -11.40 33.76
N SER A 50 1.96 -10.13 33.47
CA SER A 50 1.90 -9.58 32.11
C SER A 50 2.95 -10.29 31.27
N ALA A 51 2.53 -11.32 30.55
CA ALA A 51 3.32 -11.86 29.46
C ALA A 51 3.30 -10.83 28.33
N SER A 52 4.37 -10.02 28.22
CA SER A 52 4.68 -9.31 26.99
C SER A 52 4.81 -10.37 25.90
N SER A 53 3.79 -10.46 25.05
CA SER A 53 3.86 -11.23 23.81
C SER A 53 4.77 -10.47 22.87
N SER A 54 6.08 -10.76 22.96
CA SER A 54 7.03 -10.33 21.94
C SER A 54 6.66 -11.06 20.65
N ALA A 55 6.14 -10.31 19.68
CA ALA A 55 6.07 -10.78 18.30
C ALA A 55 7.47 -11.26 17.87
N PRO A 56 7.58 -12.31 17.05
CA PRO A 56 8.88 -12.76 16.55
C PRO A 56 9.54 -11.59 15.81
N ALA A 57 10.78 -11.28 16.20
CA ALA A 57 11.59 -10.30 15.51
C ALA A 57 11.75 -10.75 14.04
N PRO A 58 11.59 -9.83 13.06
CA PRO A 58 11.84 -10.16 11.68
C PRO A 58 13.31 -10.57 11.51
N ASP A 59 13.57 -11.48 10.56
CA ASP A 59 14.89 -11.99 10.18
C ASP A 59 15.77 -10.90 9.52
N GLY A 60 16.00 -9.80 10.22
CA GLY A 60 16.94 -8.74 9.86
C GLY A 60 17.82 -8.48 11.06
N ALA A 61 19.14 -8.64 10.91
CA ALA A 61 20.08 -8.27 11.94
C ALA A 61 19.83 -6.82 12.38
N PRO A 62 19.83 -6.49 13.70
CA PRO A 62 19.75 -5.11 14.15
C PRO A 62 20.99 -4.36 13.62
N GLY A 63 20.78 -3.50 12.61
CA GLY A 63 21.84 -2.76 11.93
C GLY A 63 21.78 -2.77 10.40
N GLY A 64 20.87 -3.52 9.77
CA GLY A 64 20.61 -3.46 8.33
C GLY A 64 19.72 -2.27 7.94
N LEU A 65 19.23 -2.29 6.72
CA LEU A 65 18.35 -1.25 6.16
C LEU A 65 17.17 -0.86 7.08
N ALA A 66 16.68 -1.79 7.88
CA ALA A 66 15.60 -1.55 8.83
C ALA A 66 15.90 -0.47 9.89
N ALA A 67 17.18 -0.18 10.17
CA ALA A 67 17.56 0.90 11.07
C ALA A 67 17.26 2.29 10.49
N GLY A 68 17.17 2.41 9.18
CA GLY A 68 16.85 3.64 8.46
C GLY A 68 15.36 3.92 8.28
N LEU A 69 14.48 3.04 8.75
CA LEU A 69 13.04 3.29 8.73
C LEU A 69 12.63 4.31 9.81
N LEU A 70 11.56 5.04 9.53
CA LEU A 70 10.97 5.99 10.47
C LEU A 70 10.61 5.32 11.81
N PRO A 71 10.83 5.99 12.94
CA PRO A 71 10.27 5.55 14.21
C PRO A 71 8.75 5.67 14.20
N GLY A 72 8.08 4.81 14.98
CA GLY A 72 6.62 4.70 14.92
C GLY A 72 5.86 5.99 15.27
N ASP A 73 6.42 6.84 16.13
CA ASP A 73 5.85 8.12 16.54
C ASP A 73 5.90 9.18 15.43
N ALA A 74 6.78 9.03 14.43
CA ALA A 74 6.82 9.90 13.25
C ALA A 74 5.54 9.87 12.43
N PHE A 75 4.81 8.74 12.43
CA PHE A 75 3.54 8.61 11.73
C PHE A 75 2.36 9.26 12.48
N GLY A 76 2.57 9.72 13.69
CA GLY A 76 1.58 10.39 14.52
C GLY A 76 1.23 9.64 15.81
N GLU A 77 0.46 10.32 16.66
CA GLU A 77 0.03 9.73 17.94
C GLU A 77 -0.83 8.49 17.72
N ASN A 78 -0.55 7.44 18.49
CA ASN A 78 -1.24 6.13 18.42
C ASN A 78 -1.09 5.38 17.08
N ALA A 79 -0.05 5.66 16.30
CA ALA A 79 0.25 4.90 15.12
C ALA A 79 0.45 3.42 15.45
N LYS A 80 -0.24 2.55 14.71
CA LYS A 80 -0.02 1.11 14.77
C LYS A 80 0.95 0.72 13.67
N VAL A 81 2.20 0.46 14.06
CA VAL A 81 3.27 0.12 13.11
C VAL A 81 3.47 -1.38 13.06
N VAL A 82 3.58 -1.91 11.86
CA VAL A 82 3.84 -3.32 11.56
C VAL A 82 4.98 -3.40 10.56
N THR A 83 6.02 -4.14 10.90
CA THR A 83 7.10 -4.46 9.95
C THR A 83 6.59 -5.41 8.88
N LEU A 84 6.97 -5.16 7.63
CA LEU A 84 6.61 -5.98 6.48
C LEU A 84 7.83 -6.80 6.05
N SER A 85 7.66 -8.10 5.92
CA SER A 85 8.70 -8.98 5.37
C SER A 85 8.79 -8.86 3.84
N ARG A 86 9.96 -9.19 3.27
CA ARG A 86 10.15 -9.27 1.80
C ARG A 86 9.10 -10.18 1.14
N GLU A 87 8.74 -11.28 1.80
CA GLU A 87 7.71 -12.19 1.30
C GLU A 87 6.32 -11.56 1.27
N GLN A 88 5.93 -10.79 2.29
CA GLN A 88 4.67 -10.04 2.30
C GLN A 88 4.64 -8.97 1.21
N LEU A 89 5.76 -8.27 0.99
CA LEU A 89 5.87 -7.31 -0.11
C LEU A 89 5.73 -7.99 -1.47
N ARG A 90 6.38 -9.15 -1.67
CA ARG A 90 6.27 -9.94 -2.90
C ARG A 90 4.83 -10.39 -3.15
N GLN A 91 4.14 -10.89 -2.11
CA GLN A 91 2.75 -11.29 -2.20
C GLN A 91 1.82 -10.12 -2.52
N SER A 92 2.06 -8.96 -1.89
CA SER A 92 1.27 -7.74 -2.19
C SER A 92 1.49 -7.27 -3.62
N ALA A 93 2.72 -7.29 -4.11
CA ALA A 93 3.04 -6.96 -5.50
C ALA A 93 2.36 -7.92 -6.48
N ALA A 94 2.37 -9.21 -6.21
CA ALA A 94 1.73 -10.23 -7.06
C ALA A 94 0.20 -10.03 -7.20
N LEU A 95 -0.45 -9.47 -6.18
CA LEU A 95 -1.89 -9.16 -6.23
C LEU A 95 -2.22 -7.93 -7.09
N THR A 96 -1.23 -7.06 -7.31
CA THR A 96 -1.43 -5.80 -8.06
C THR A 96 -0.85 -5.85 -9.48
N THR A 97 0.00 -6.81 -9.77
CA THR A 97 0.86 -6.83 -10.96
C THR A 97 0.74 -8.08 -11.81
N ASP A 98 -0.43 -8.67 -11.96
CA ASP A 98 -0.61 -9.56 -13.10
C ASP A 98 -0.87 -8.70 -14.35
N PRO A 99 0.20 -8.31 -15.10
CA PRO A 99 0.06 -7.42 -16.25
C PRO A 99 -0.78 -8.04 -17.38
N ASP A 100 -0.89 -9.38 -17.41
CA ASP A 100 -1.67 -10.09 -18.39
C ASP A 100 -3.18 -10.03 -18.09
N SER A 101 -3.54 -9.68 -16.85
CA SER A 101 -4.94 -9.51 -16.42
C SER A 101 -5.45 -8.08 -16.51
N LEU A 102 -4.57 -7.10 -16.74
CA LEU A 102 -4.92 -5.68 -16.80
C LEU A 102 -4.85 -5.16 -18.24
N ASP A 103 -5.96 -4.67 -18.75
CA ASP A 103 -5.96 -3.89 -20.00
C ASP A 103 -5.79 -2.41 -19.64
N VAL A 104 -4.64 -1.83 -20.05
CA VAL A 104 -4.29 -0.44 -19.80
C VAL A 104 -4.42 0.37 -21.08
N SER A 105 -5.14 1.47 -21.04
CA SER A 105 -5.34 2.38 -22.16
C SER A 105 -4.95 3.84 -21.79
N PRO A 106 -4.16 4.54 -22.61
CA PRO A 106 -3.54 4.08 -23.84
C PRO A 106 -2.44 3.03 -23.59
N LYS A 107 -2.16 2.18 -24.57
CA LYS A 107 -1.17 1.10 -24.43
C LYS A 107 0.24 1.58 -24.06
N ALA A 108 0.61 2.78 -24.50
CA ALA A 108 1.88 3.41 -24.11
C ALA A 108 2.01 3.55 -22.59
N CYS A 109 0.90 3.72 -21.86
CA CYS A 109 0.91 3.81 -20.40
C CYS A 109 1.18 2.46 -19.72
N ALA A 110 0.86 1.34 -20.34
CA ALA A 110 1.10 0.03 -19.76
C ALA A 110 2.60 -0.22 -19.51
N GLU A 111 3.44 0.06 -20.51
CA GLU A 111 4.90 -0.10 -20.41
C GLU A 111 5.48 0.86 -19.37
N VAL A 112 5.02 2.11 -19.37
CA VAL A 112 5.51 3.16 -18.48
C VAL A 112 5.13 2.86 -17.02
N LEU A 113 3.89 2.48 -16.76
CA LEU A 113 3.44 2.12 -15.41
C LEU A 113 4.11 0.84 -14.89
N SER A 114 4.32 -0.14 -15.75
CA SER A 114 5.06 -1.36 -15.42
C SER A 114 6.50 -1.06 -14.99
N ALA A 115 7.18 -0.11 -15.66
CA ALA A 115 8.54 0.28 -15.32
C ALA A 115 8.67 0.94 -13.93
N THR A 116 7.59 1.47 -13.34
CA THR A 116 7.61 2.05 -11.99
C THR A 116 7.55 1.00 -10.87
N GLN A 117 7.36 -0.27 -11.21
CA GLN A 117 7.17 -1.36 -10.25
C GLN A 117 8.13 -2.54 -10.54
N PRO A 118 9.45 -2.34 -10.43
CA PRO A 118 10.38 -3.44 -10.59
C PRO A 118 10.14 -4.54 -9.54
N PRO A 119 10.41 -5.80 -9.88
CA PRO A 119 10.24 -6.90 -8.94
C PRO A 119 11.06 -6.69 -7.67
N ILE A 120 10.48 -7.01 -6.52
CA ILE A 120 11.14 -6.84 -5.21
C ILE A 120 12.44 -7.67 -5.10
N ASP A 121 12.57 -8.70 -5.93
CA ASP A 121 13.75 -9.57 -5.97
C ASP A 121 14.94 -8.96 -6.71
N ASP A 122 14.74 -7.89 -7.47
CA ASP A 122 15.80 -7.15 -8.16
C ASP A 122 16.64 -6.28 -7.20
N TYR A 123 16.16 -6.10 -5.96
CA TYR A 123 16.87 -5.32 -4.94
C TYR A 123 17.73 -6.19 -4.04
N GLU A 124 18.92 -5.69 -3.71
CA GLU A 124 19.88 -6.38 -2.84
C GLU A 124 19.36 -6.50 -1.41
N ASP A 125 18.85 -5.40 -0.87
CA ASP A 125 18.25 -5.35 0.46
C ASP A 125 16.95 -4.55 0.47
N VAL A 126 16.03 -4.92 1.37
CA VAL A 126 14.70 -4.32 1.49
C VAL A 126 14.29 -4.29 2.95
N ALA A 127 13.89 -3.11 3.43
CA ALA A 127 13.21 -2.95 4.70
C ALA A 127 11.88 -2.22 4.49
N ALA A 128 10.84 -2.63 5.18
CA ALA A 128 9.53 -2.01 5.02
C ALA A 128 8.69 -2.09 6.28
N GLN A 129 7.81 -1.10 6.40
CA GLN A 129 6.81 -1.03 7.47
C GLN A 129 5.52 -0.39 6.97
N SER A 130 4.44 -0.71 7.65
CA SER A 130 3.14 -0.08 7.48
C SER A 130 2.73 0.56 8.80
N ALA A 131 2.21 1.77 8.74
CA ALA A 131 1.70 2.51 9.89
C ALA A 131 0.25 2.91 9.63
N THR A 132 -0.64 2.68 10.60
CA THR A 132 -2.05 3.06 10.49
C THR A 132 -2.42 4.00 11.63
N VAL A 133 -3.00 5.15 11.28
CA VAL A 133 -3.55 6.15 12.21
C VAL A 133 -4.97 6.51 11.77
N GLY A 134 -5.95 6.13 12.55
CA GLY A 134 -7.36 6.31 12.17
C GLY A 134 -7.69 5.61 10.86
N ALA A 135 -8.13 6.37 9.86
CA ALA A 135 -8.44 5.88 8.52
C ALA A 135 -7.25 5.99 7.53
N THR A 136 -6.12 6.51 7.98
CA THR A 136 -4.94 6.70 7.12
C THR A 136 -3.95 5.56 7.32
N THR A 137 -3.48 4.99 6.22
CA THR A 137 -2.41 4.00 6.22
C THR A 137 -1.24 4.55 5.40
N SER A 138 -0.06 4.51 5.99
CA SER A 138 1.20 4.83 5.32
C SER A 138 2.05 3.57 5.23
N VAL A 139 2.71 3.37 4.10
CA VAL A 139 3.67 2.30 3.87
C VAL A 139 5.00 2.93 3.50
N GLU A 140 6.02 2.62 4.25
CA GLU A 140 7.40 3.02 3.98
C GLU A 140 8.19 1.80 3.54
N VAL A 141 8.91 1.94 2.44
CA VAL A 141 9.80 0.92 1.91
C VAL A 141 11.15 1.55 1.62
N LEU A 142 12.19 0.99 2.19
CA LEU A 142 13.57 1.35 1.92
C LEU A 142 14.21 0.23 1.12
N LEU A 143 14.71 0.57 -0.06
CA LEU A 143 15.27 -0.34 -1.04
C LEU A 143 16.75 0.00 -1.25
N GLN A 144 17.59 -1.02 -1.45
CA GLN A 144 19.01 -0.87 -1.80
C GLN A 144 19.36 -1.73 -3.01
N GLY A 145 20.19 -1.18 -3.90
CA GLY A 145 20.70 -1.85 -5.08
C GLY A 145 20.86 -0.90 -6.27
N SER A 146 21.50 -1.37 -7.32
CA SER A 146 21.77 -0.55 -8.52
C SER A 146 20.52 -0.06 -9.24
N GLU A 147 19.42 -0.80 -9.13
CA GLU A 147 18.13 -0.46 -9.78
C GLU A 147 17.49 0.80 -9.18
N THR A 148 17.82 1.15 -7.92
CA THR A 148 17.27 2.34 -7.26
C THR A 148 17.68 3.64 -7.93
N ARG A 149 18.84 3.68 -8.62
CA ARG A 149 19.43 4.90 -9.22
C ARG A 149 18.54 5.59 -10.24
N LYS A 150 17.53 4.92 -10.77
CA LYS A 150 16.61 5.47 -11.78
C LYS A 150 15.18 5.65 -11.24
N ALA A 151 14.92 5.22 -10.01
CA ALA A 151 13.55 5.14 -9.51
C ALA A 151 12.81 6.48 -9.56
N VAL A 152 13.44 7.57 -9.10
CA VAL A 152 12.84 8.92 -9.12
C VAL A 152 12.58 9.39 -10.55
N ALA A 153 13.59 9.27 -11.45
CA ALA A 153 13.43 9.66 -12.85
C ALA A 153 12.34 8.83 -13.53
N THR A 154 12.34 7.50 -13.32
CA THR A 154 11.35 6.60 -13.89
C THR A 154 9.91 6.99 -13.48
N LEU A 155 9.69 7.31 -12.21
CA LEU A 155 8.36 7.74 -11.75
C LEU A 155 7.98 9.11 -12.35
N THR A 156 8.91 10.05 -12.40
CA THR A 156 8.66 11.39 -12.95
C THR A 156 8.31 11.30 -14.44
N ASP A 157 9.12 10.57 -15.23
CA ASP A 157 8.87 10.36 -16.66
C ASP A 157 7.54 9.64 -16.89
N ALA A 158 7.19 8.69 -16.01
CA ALA A 158 5.94 7.95 -16.07
C ALA A 158 4.72 8.87 -15.91
N VAL A 159 4.75 9.75 -14.91
CA VAL A 159 3.66 10.70 -14.66
C VAL A 159 3.52 11.72 -15.79
N GLU A 160 4.63 12.19 -16.35
CA GLU A 160 4.62 13.11 -17.49
C GLU A 160 4.07 12.45 -18.76
N ALA A 161 4.48 11.22 -19.04
CA ALA A 161 4.03 10.46 -20.21
C ALA A 161 2.58 10.00 -20.10
N CYS A 162 2.13 9.70 -18.88
CA CYS A 162 0.82 9.11 -18.59
C CYS A 162 0.10 9.83 -17.45
N PRO A 163 -0.32 11.09 -17.63
CA PRO A 163 -1.06 11.82 -16.58
C PRO A 163 -2.44 11.21 -16.29
N LYS A 164 -2.94 10.39 -17.20
CA LYS A 164 -4.21 9.67 -17.06
C LYS A 164 -4.14 8.34 -17.80
N ALA A 165 -4.58 7.27 -17.13
CA ALA A 165 -4.73 5.94 -17.71
C ALA A 165 -6.09 5.35 -17.36
N GLN A 166 -6.65 4.53 -18.24
CA GLN A 166 -7.80 3.68 -17.97
C GLN A 166 -7.28 2.25 -17.77
N ILE A 167 -7.77 1.61 -16.76
CA ILE A 167 -7.46 0.22 -16.44
C ILE A 167 -8.77 -0.55 -16.45
N SER A 168 -8.77 -1.71 -17.09
CA SER A 168 -9.88 -2.64 -16.97
C SER A 168 -9.39 -4.05 -16.67
N SER A 169 -10.12 -4.75 -15.84
CA SER A 169 -9.90 -6.17 -15.58
C SER A 169 -11.24 -6.85 -15.30
N PRO A 170 -11.32 -8.19 -15.50
CA PRO A 170 -12.52 -8.95 -15.18
C PRO A 170 -12.95 -8.85 -13.72
N GLU A 171 -12.00 -8.60 -12.81
CA GLU A 171 -12.21 -8.57 -11.37
C GLU A 171 -12.55 -7.16 -10.86
N LEU A 172 -11.85 -6.14 -11.34
CA LEU A 172 -12.00 -4.75 -10.90
C LEU A 172 -13.03 -3.96 -11.72
N GLY A 173 -13.37 -4.43 -12.91
CA GLY A 173 -14.15 -3.66 -13.88
C GLY A 173 -13.30 -2.55 -14.50
N GLU A 174 -13.90 -1.39 -14.73
CA GLU A 174 -13.22 -0.22 -15.31
C GLU A 174 -12.81 0.75 -14.21
N ALA A 175 -11.55 1.16 -14.24
CA ALA A 175 -10.98 2.17 -13.35
C ALA A 175 -10.26 3.25 -14.16
N THR A 176 -10.28 4.47 -13.67
CA THR A 176 -9.46 5.57 -14.20
C THR A 176 -8.40 5.93 -13.15
N LEU A 177 -7.13 5.95 -13.58
CA LEU A 177 -6.03 6.51 -12.81
C LEU A 177 -5.73 7.91 -13.33
N THR A 178 -5.57 8.87 -12.42
CA THR A 178 -5.06 10.20 -12.72
C THR A 178 -3.88 10.50 -11.82
N PHE A 179 -2.86 11.17 -12.37
CA PHE A 179 -1.64 11.51 -11.66
C PHE A 179 -1.44 13.03 -11.66
N GLU A 180 -0.99 13.55 -10.53
CA GLU A 180 -0.67 14.97 -10.32
C GLU A 180 0.67 15.05 -9.58
N THR A 181 1.64 15.75 -10.18
CA THR A 181 2.93 16.02 -9.53
C THR A 181 2.73 17.00 -8.39
N LEU A 182 3.34 16.72 -7.25
CA LEU A 182 3.36 17.58 -6.07
C LEU A 182 4.76 18.18 -5.87
N ASP A 183 4.84 19.23 -5.05
CA ASP A 183 6.12 19.75 -4.61
C ASP A 183 6.81 18.71 -3.70
N ALA A 184 7.96 18.22 -4.14
CA ALA A 184 8.77 17.28 -3.37
C ALA A 184 9.80 18.05 -2.51
N PRO A 185 10.23 17.47 -1.35
CA PRO A 185 11.29 18.06 -0.56
C PRO A 185 12.62 18.05 -1.34
N ALA A 186 13.45 19.07 -1.12
CA ALA A 186 14.77 19.18 -1.77
C ALA A 186 15.83 18.40 -0.97
N VAL A 187 15.71 17.08 -0.92
CA VAL A 187 16.58 16.18 -0.14
C VAL A 187 17.11 15.03 -1.01
N GLY A 188 18.21 14.42 -0.57
CA GLY A 188 18.88 13.34 -1.31
C GLY A 188 19.47 13.81 -2.65
N ASP A 189 19.75 12.86 -3.52
CA ASP A 189 20.23 13.11 -4.88
C ASP A 189 19.09 13.56 -5.79
N ALA A 190 17.88 13.03 -5.57
CA ALA A 190 16.65 13.37 -6.26
C ALA A 190 15.43 12.98 -5.40
N ALA A 191 14.36 13.75 -5.53
CA ALA A 191 13.09 13.43 -4.90
C ALA A 191 11.92 13.73 -5.84
N THR A 192 10.81 13.00 -5.68
CA THR A 192 9.56 13.25 -6.39
C THR A 192 8.38 12.90 -5.49
N ALA A 193 7.28 13.62 -5.65
CA ALA A 193 6.03 13.34 -4.95
C ALA A 193 4.86 13.46 -5.93
N VAL A 194 3.94 12.53 -5.88
CA VAL A 194 2.82 12.40 -6.80
C VAL A 194 1.56 12.09 -6.03
N ARG A 195 0.47 12.77 -6.36
CA ARG A 195 -0.88 12.31 -6.01
C ARG A 195 -1.38 11.44 -7.16
N TYR A 196 -1.86 10.26 -6.86
CA TYR A 196 -2.66 9.51 -7.81
C TYR A 196 -4.06 9.26 -7.26
N THR A 197 -5.04 9.29 -8.13
CA THR A 197 -6.44 9.04 -7.79
C THR A 197 -6.96 7.92 -8.65
N THR A 198 -7.41 6.86 -8.00
CA THR A 198 -8.14 5.77 -8.66
C THR A 198 -9.62 6.05 -8.58
N THR A 199 -10.29 6.17 -9.71
CA THR A 199 -11.75 6.31 -9.79
C THR A 199 -12.35 5.04 -10.37
N LEU A 200 -13.24 4.41 -9.62
CA LEU A 200 -13.94 3.17 -9.96
C LEU A 200 -15.43 3.44 -10.09
N THR A 201 -16.09 2.78 -11.04
CA THR A 201 -17.55 2.78 -11.11
C THR A 201 -18.10 1.51 -10.48
N GLN A 202 -18.70 1.63 -9.31
CA GLN A 202 -19.27 0.51 -8.58
C GLN A 202 -20.77 0.69 -8.38
N GLY A 203 -21.58 -0.23 -8.90
CA GLY A 203 -23.04 -0.14 -8.78
C GLY A 203 -23.65 1.11 -9.40
N GLY A 204 -22.99 1.73 -10.39
CA GLY A 204 -23.41 2.98 -11.02
C GLY A 204 -23.03 4.23 -10.23
N GLN A 205 -22.24 4.11 -9.17
CA GLN A 205 -21.65 5.22 -8.42
C GLN A 205 -20.14 5.29 -8.65
N GLU A 206 -19.61 6.50 -8.80
CA GLU A 206 -18.19 6.72 -8.85
C GLU A 206 -17.62 6.79 -7.43
N VAL A 207 -16.58 5.98 -7.19
CA VAL A 207 -15.82 6.00 -5.96
C VAL A 207 -14.40 6.39 -6.32
N SER A 208 -13.89 7.44 -5.70
CA SER A 208 -12.52 7.92 -5.90
C SER A 208 -11.69 7.66 -4.66
N VAL A 209 -10.52 7.06 -4.87
CA VAL A 209 -9.54 6.76 -3.81
C VAL A 209 -8.25 7.50 -4.12
N PRO A 210 -8.03 8.66 -3.50
CA PRO A 210 -6.77 9.40 -3.63
C PRO A 210 -5.69 8.77 -2.75
N ALA A 211 -4.46 8.76 -3.27
CA ALA A 211 -3.28 8.35 -2.56
C ALA A 211 -2.09 9.25 -2.90
N LEU A 212 -1.09 9.30 -2.03
CA LEU A 212 0.15 10.03 -2.22
C LEU A 212 1.30 9.03 -2.27
N VAL A 213 2.19 9.18 -3.23
CA VAL A 213 3.42 8.41 -3.34
C VAL A 213 4.61 9.38 -3.48
N GLY A 214 5.67 9.11 -2.75
CA GLY A 214 6.90 9.90 -2.80
C GLY A 214 8.11 9.00 -2.82
N LEU A 215 9.13 9.42 -3.56
CA LEU A 215 10.42 8.76 -3.63
C LEU A 215 11.52 9.77 -3.29
N VAL A 216 12.51 9.31 -2.52
CA VAL A 216 13.78 10.02 -2.32
C VAL A 216 14.91 9.06 -2.62
N GLN A 217 15.80 9.47 -3.49
CA GLN A 217 17.00 8.71 -3.88
C GLN A 217 18.21 9.23 -3.14
N ASP A 218 19.05 8.33 -2.64
CA ASP A 218 20.33 8.63 -1.99
C ASP A 218 21.36 7.53 -2.36
N GLY A 219 22.20 7.81 -3.35
CA GLY A 219 23.14 6.84 -3.89
C GLY A 219 22.45 5.61 -4.49
N GLU A 220 22.71 4.46 -3.88
CA GLU A 220 22.08 3.18 -4.24
C GLU A 220 20.90 2.83 -3.33
N ARG A 221 20.36 3.80 -2.62
CA ARG A 221 19.17 3.63 -1.78
C ARG A 221 18.02 4.48 -2.32
N VAL A 222 16.81 3.98 -2.15
CA VAL A 222 15.60 4.76 -2.39
C VAL A 222 14.58 4.50 -1.27
N ILE A 223 14.04 5.60 -0.74
CA ILE A 223 12.88 5.58 0.12
C ILE A 223 11.65 5.70 -0.77
N THR A 224 10.68 4.83 -0.57
CA THR A 224 9.34 4.95 -1.12
C THR A 224 8.35 5.10 0.02
N LEU A 225 7.59 6.18 0.03
CA LEU A 225 6.50 6.42 0.96
C LEU A 225 5.18 6.46 0.19
N LEU A 226 4.21 5.66 0.64
CA LEU A 226 2.84 5.64 0.14
C LEU A 226 1.90 6.01 1.28
N THR A 227 0.94 6.89 1.05
CA THR A 227 -0.13 7.18 2.02
C THR A 227 -1.49 7.15 1.34
N ILE A 228 -2.43 6.43 1.94
CA ILE A 228 -3.80 6.28 1.46
C ILE A 228 -4.78 6.47 2.62
N ALA A 229 -5.92 7.07 2.35
CA ALA A 229 -7.03 7.16 3.29
C ALA A 229 -8.14 6.18 2.89
N THR A 230 -8.54 5.33 3.83
CA THR A 230 -9.54 4.26 3.59
C THR A 230 -10.98 4.74 3.70
N ASP A 231 -11.21 5.96 4.19
CA ASP A 231 -12.53 6.61 4.30
C ASP A 231 -12.89 7.47 3.07
N GLY A 232 -12.03 7.43 2.02
CA GLY A 232 -12.20 8.19 0.79
C GLY A 232 -11.80 9.67 0.91
N SER A 233 -11.30 10.11 2.07
CA SER A 233 -10.71 11.45 2.21
C SER A 233 -9.40 11.57 1.43
N SER A 234 -9.03 12.79 1.08
CA SER A 234 -7.73 13.04 0.45
C SER A 234 -6.65 13.17 1.52
N PRO A 235 -5.55 12.39 1.47
CA PRO A 235 -4.44 12.57 2.38
C PRO A 235 -3.83 13.98 2.23
N ASP A 236 -3.35 14.55 3.34
CA ASP A 236 -2.72 15.88 3.36
C ASP A 236 -1.34 15.83 2.69
N ALA A 237 -1.18 16.57 1.58
CA ALA A 237 0.05 16.59 0.80
C ALA A 237 1.22 17.24 1.57
N SER A 238 0.96 18.26 2.38
CA SER A 238 2.01 18.94 3.15
C SER A 238 2.55 18.06 4.27
N ALA A 239 1.63 17.40 5.02
CA ALA A 239 2.04 16.43 6.03
C ALA A 239 2.81 15.26 5.42
N PHE A 240 2.39 14.79 4.24
CA PHE A 240 3.06 13.73 3.50
C PHE A 240 4.48 14.11 3.09
N THR A 241 4.69 15.29 2.48
CA THR A 241 6.02 15.73 2.05
C THR A 241 6.94 15.98 3.25
N SER A 242 6.42 16.47 4.38
CA SER A 242 7.18 16.58 5.62
C SER A 242 7.59 15.22 6.18
N LEU A 243 6.72 14.21 6.09
CA LEU A 243 7.04 12.84 6.51
C LEU A 243 8.09 12.21 5.59
N LEU A 244 8.04 12.49 4.29
CA LEU A 244 9.03 12.02 3.32
C LEU A 244 10.42 12.64 3.59
N GLU A 245 10.47 13.94 3.93
CA GLU A 245 11.70 14.61 4.34
C GLU A 245 12.28 13.99 5.61
N GLN A 246 11.44 13.75 6.62
CA GLN A 246 11.84 13.11 7.87
C GLN A 246 12.36 11.68 7.64
N ALA A 247 11.75 10.93 6.72
CA ALA A 247 12.21 9.59 6.37
C ALA A 247 13.64 9.62 5.78
N PHE A 248 13.92 10.61 4.93
CA PHE A 248 15.27 10.81 4.42
C PHE A 248 16.26 11.19 5.55
N GLU A 249 15.91 12.09 6.45
CA GLU A 249 16.77 12.51 7.56
C GLU A 249 17.15 11.31 8.45
N VAL A 250 16.15 10.47 8.80
CA VAL A 250 16.38 9.26 9.61
C VAL A 250 17.29 8.28 8.88
N GLN A 251 17.04 8.03 7.59
CA GLN A 251 17.88 7.15 6.78
C GLN A 251 19.32 7.67 6.69
N ALA A 252 19.51 8.96 6.41
CA ALA A 252 20.83 9.56 6.29
C ALA A 252 21.59 9.52 7.64
N GLU A 253 20.91 9.73 8.78
CA GLU A 253 21.53 9.63 10.11
C GLU A 253 21.96 8.21 10.47
N LYS A 254 21.12 7.21 10.13
CA LYS A 254 21.31 5.81 10.58
C LYS A 254 22.16 4.97 9.65
N LEU A 255 22.17 5.30 8.35
CA LEU A 255 22.82 4.47 7.32
C LEU A 255 23.91 5.23 6.53
N GLY A 256 24.09 6.55 6.80
CA GLY A 256 25.02 7.44 6.11
C GLY A 256 26.49 7.31 6.52
#